data_bbadc7b57a2eb9d56cffe5afa6bbc5d3
#
_entry.id   bbadc7b57a2eb9d56cffe5afa6bbc5d3
#
_cell.length_a   1.000
_cell.length_b   1.000
_cell.length_c   1.000
_cell.angle_alpha   90.00
_cell.angle_beta   90.00
_cell.angle_gamma   90.00
#
_symmetry.space_group_name_H-M   'P 1'
#
loop_
_entity.id
_entity.type
_entity.pdbx_description
1 polymer ?
#
loop_
_entity_poly.entity_id
_entity_poly.type
_entity_poly.pdbx_seq_one_letter_code
_entity_poly.pdbx_strand_id
1 'polypeptide(L)'
;MKRLAALLLACLLPLPALSQQITAPPVAARAYHLVDALSGQVLAAVSDDDRFDPASLTKLMTAYIVFGALRDKKLDPNAAVPVSERAWKAEGSRMFIEPRRPVTVAELVKGMIIQSGNDATIALAEAVAGSEETFAQLMNREAKRLGLKNSNFVNSTGLPAKDHYASARDMATLAMALIRDFPADYAAHYSQKEFAYNGIKQANRNRLLWIDTTVDGVKTGFTEAAGYCLVASAKRGDRRLVSVVMGAQSDALRVSENQKLLNFGFLAFDTQRLYKKGDTVGSPEIFKGTRSTIKLGFDRDVWLTLPRERFTGLKAQLETQQPFLAPYSVGQKAGIMKLTRDNVAVAEIPVVALEDVPVAGFLSRGWDTIRLFFR
;
A
#
# COMPACT_ATOMS: atom_id res chain seq x y z
N MET A 1 -35.21 11.85 71.84
CA MET A 1 -34.11 11.10 71.23
C MET A 1 -34.49 10.75 69.79
N LYS A 2 -34.07 11.57 68.78
CA LYS A 2 -34.40 11.37 67.36
C LYS A 2 -33.13 10.83 66.67
N ARG A 3 -33.17 9.61 66.17
CA ARG A 3 -32.10 8.99 65.39
C ARG A 3 -32.22 9.43 63.93
N LEU A 4 -31.24 10.22 63.45
CA LEU A 4 -31.06 10.51 62.03
C LEU A 4 -30.41 9.28 61.34
N ALA A 5 -31.09 8.67 60.38
CA ALA A 5 -30.53 7.68 59.49
C ALA A 5 -29.99 8.43 58.25
N ALA A 6 -28.66 8.44 58.07
CA ALA A 6 -28.02 8.96 56.86
C ALA A 6 -28.00 7.87 55.78
N LEU A 7 -28.75 8.10 54.71
CA LEU A 7 -28.68 7.26 53.50
C LEU A 7 -27.45 7.65 52.70
N LEU A 8 -26.45 6.76 52.65
CA LEU A 8 -25.30 6.87 51.71
C LEU A 8 -25.77 6.42 50.31
N LEU A 9 -26.00 7.39 49.42
CA LEU A 9 -26.26 7.15 48.02
C LEU A 9 -24.88 6.93 47.32
N ALA A 10 -24.51 5.66 47.11
CA ALA A 10 -23.31 5.32 46.35
C ALA A 10 -23.56 5.61 44.85
N CYS A 11 -23.00 6.72 44.35
CA CYS A 11 -22.94 6.99 42.90
C CYS A 11 -22.03 5.96 42.25
N LEU A 12 -22.62 4.92 41.62
CA LEU A 12 -21.92 4.06 40.65
C LEU A 12 -21.65 4.89 39.40
N LEU A 13 -20.48 5.50 39.33
CA LEU A 13 -19.97 6.05 38.08
C LEU A 13 -19.66 4.88 37.13
N PRO A 14 -20.19 4.89 35.90
CA PRO A 14 -19.78 3.87 34.91
C PRO A 14 -18.30 4.02 34.64
N LEU A 15 -17.52 3.02 35.02
CA LEU A 15 -16.13 2.90 34.58
C LEU A 15 -16.11 2.89 33.06
N PRO A 16 -15.32 3.77 32.39
CA PRO A 16 -15.16 3.68 30.94
C PRO A 16 -14.62 2.29 30.64
N ALA A 17 -15.34 1.54 29.81
CA ALA A 17 -14.86 0.28 29.27
C ALA A 17 -13.55 0.57 28.53
N LEU A 18 -12.43 0.22 29.14
CA LEU A 18 -11.12 0.24 28.49
C LEU A 18 -11.21 -0.67 27.28
N SER A 19 -11.43 -0.09 26.12
CA SER A 19 -11.25 -0.79 24.84
C SER A 19 -9.84 -1.38 24.89
N GLN A 20 -9.72 -2.71 24.99
CA GLN A 20 -8.43 -3.38 24.91
C GLN A 20 -7.81 -3.02 23.56
N GLN A 21 -6.94 -2.00 23.55
CA GLN A 21 -6.11 -1.72 22.40
C GLN A 21 -5.13 -2.88 22.26
N ILE A 22 -5.17 -3.55 21.11
CA ILE A 22 -4.16 -4.54 20.79
C ILE A 22 -2.84 -3.81 20.63
N THR A 23 -1.94 -4.04 21.57
CA THR A 23 -0.60 -3.44 21.57
C THR A 23 0.30 -4.23 20.62
N ALA A 24 0.93 -3.52 19.69
CA ALA A 24 1.93 -4.11 18.80
C ALA A 24 3.14 -4.60 19.64
N PRO A 25 3.79 -5.70 19.25
CA PRO A 25 5.00 -6.14 19.93
C PRO A 25 6.13 -5.12 19.77
N PRO A 26 7.06 -5.03 20.73
CA PRO A 26 8.24 -4.17 20.59
C PRO A 26 9.09 -4.63 19.40
N VAL A 27 9.52 -3.68 18.57
CA VAL A 27 10.29 -3.90 17.33
C VAL A 27 11.64 -3.18 17.47
N ALA A 28 12.74 -3.92 17.30
CA ALA A 28 14.09 -3.39 17.39
C ALA A 28 14.54 -2.76 16.06
N ALA A 29 13.93 -1.62 15.70
CA ALA A 29 14.24 -0.84 14.50
C ALA A 29 13.96 0.65 14.73
N ARG A 30 14.49 1.52 13.86
CA ARG A 30 14.23 2.96 13.93
C ARG A 30 12.81 3.31 13.48
N ALA A 31 12.33 2.64 12.46
CA ALA A 31 10.96 2.81 11.96
C ALA A 31 10.39 1.49 11.46
N TYR A 32 9.08 1.34 11.59
CA TYR A 32 8.36 0.22 10.98
C TYR A 32 6.93 0.59 10.59
N HIS A 33 6.39 -0.16 9.64
CA HIS A 33 5.01 -0.04 9.18
C HIS A 33 4.48 -1.43 8.81
N LEU A 34 3.35 -1.81 9.38
CA LEU A 34 2.60 -3.03 9.05
C LEU A 34 1.23 -2.65 8.54
N VAL A 35 0.87 -3.12 7.36
CA VAL A 35 -0.40 -2.80 6.71
C VAL A 35 -1.06 -4.05 6.12
N ASP A 36 -2.38 -4.10 6.18
CA ASP A 36 -3.19 -5.07 5.45
C ASP A 36 -3.42 -4.57 4.01
N ALA A 37 -3.00 -5.36 3.03
CA ALA A 37 -3.03 -4.94 1.64
C ALA A 37 -4.44 -4.92 1.02
N LEU A 38 -5.44 -5.62 1.61
CA LEU A 38 -6.82 -5.62 1.13
C LEU A 38 -7.58 -4.38 1.59
N SER A 39 -7.50 -4.05 2.89
CA SER A 39 -8.21 -2.92 3.47
C SER A 39 -7.41 -1.60 3.43
N GLY A 40 -6.08 -1.67 3.28
CA GLY A 40 -5.19 -0.53 3.43
C GLY A 40 -5.01 -0.06 4.88
N GLN A 41 -5.52 -0.82 5.85
CA GLN A 41 -5.46 -0.42 7.26
C GLN A 41 -4.08 -0.69 7.86
N VAL A 42 -3.55 0.32 8.54
CA VAL A 42 -2.29 0.22 9.30
C VAL A 42 -2.56 -0.54 10.60
N LEU A 43 -1.83 -1.62 10.83
CA LEU A 43 -1.99 -2.50 11.99
C LEU A 43 -0.99 -2.18 13.10
N ALA A 44 0.19 -1.72 12.73
CA ALA A 44 1.22 -1.27 13.65
C ALA A 44 2.20 -0.33 12.92
N ALA A 45 2.61 0.75 13.57
CA ALA A 45 3.57 1.69 13.01
C ALA A 45 4.31 2.45 14.12
N VAL A 46 5.58 2.77 13.86
CA VAL A 46 6.39 3.70 14.66
C VAL A 46 7.28 4.48 13.73
N SER A 47 7.35 5.80 13.88
CA SER A 47 8.15 6.70 13.05
C SER A 47 8.01 6.45 11.54
N ASP A 48 6.86 5.99 11.12
CA ASP A 48 6.65 5.47 9.77
C ASP A 48 6.52 6.54 8.69
N ASP A 49 6.33 7.80 9.09
CA ASP A 49 6.37 8.99 8.23
C ASP A 49 7.72 9.73 8.28
N ASP A 50 8.63 9.34 9.17
CA ASP A 50 9.96 9.94 9.27
C ASP A 50 10.81 9.57 8.02
N ARG A 51 11.69 10.50 7.64
CA ARG A 51 12.57 10.35 6.47
C ARG A 51 13.86 9.65 6.85
N PHE A 52 14.14 8.55 6.18
CA PHE A 52 15.36 7.77 6.34
C PHE A 52 16.03 7.57 4.99
N ASP A 53 17.31 7.26 5.00
CA ASP A 53 18.01 6.71 3.83
C ASP A 53 17.37 5.35 3.47
N PRO A 54 16.79 5.20 2.26
CA PRO A 54 16.09 3.96 1.89
C PRO A 54 17.04 2.84 1.49
N ALA A 55 18.31 3.15 1.23
CA ALA A 55 19.24 2.20 0.63
C ALA A 55 18.59 1.52 -0.60
N SER A 56 18.86 0.23 -0.82
CA SER A 56 18.31 -0.51 -1.96
C SER A 56 16.79 -0.77 -1.93
N LEU A 57 16.04 -0.28 -0.94
CA LEU A 57 14.57 -0.23 -1.03
C LEU A 57 14.13 0.69 -2.19
N THR A 58 14.96 1.66 -2.56
CA THR A 58 14.82 2.50 -3.76
C THR A 58 14.50 1.70 -5.02
N LYS A 59 15.06 0.49 -5.14
CA LYS A 59 14.86 -0.37 -6.31
C LYS A 59 13.42 -0.88 -6.47
N LEU A 60 12.55 -0.69 -5.46
CA LEU A 60 11.11 -0.90 -5.62
C LEU A 60 10.52 0.10 -6.62
N MET A 61 10.95 1.39 -6.55
CA MET A 61 10.52 2.40 -7.52
C MET A 61 11.12 2.14 -8.89
N THR A 62 12.39 1.73 -8.95
CA THR A 62 13.02 1.35 -10.21
C THR A 62 12.28 0.19 -10.87
N ALA A 63 11.96 -0.86 -10.12
CA ALA A 63 11.18 -2.00 -10.62
C ALA A 63 9.78 -1.57 -11.08
N TYR A 64 9.11 -0.70 -10.33
CA TYR A 64 7.78 -0.20 -10.69
C TYR A 64 7.77 0.48 -12.06
N ILE A 65 8.78 1.34 -12.32
CA ILE A 65 8.91 2.04 -13.61
C ILE A 65 9.30 1.07 -14.74
N VAL A 66 10.24 0.16 -14.48
CA VAL A 66 10.68 -0.85 -15.45
C VAL A 66 9.51 -1.76 -15.85
N PHE A 67 8.72 -2.24 -14.91
CA PHE A 67 7.53 -3.05 -15.20
C PHE A 67 6.47 -2.25 -15.96
N GLY A 68 6.32 -0.95 -15.67
CA GLY A 68 5.51 -0.06 -16.47
C GLY A 68 5.97 0.03 -17.92
N ALA A 69 7.26 0.17 -18.15
CA ALA A 69 7.84 0.21 -19.49
C ALA A 69 7.68 -1.11 -20.26
N LEU A 70 7.82 -2.26 -19.57
CA LEU A 70 7.56 -3.59 -20.15
C LEU A 70 6.08 -3.77 -20.52
N ARG A 71 5.16 -3.45 -19.62
CA ARG A 71 3.71 -3.51 -19.86
C ARG A 71 3.30 -2.64 -21.06
N ASP A 72 3.86 -1.44 -21.15
CA ASP A 72 3.57 -0.47 -22.21
C ASP A 72 4.35 -0.75 -23.50
N LYS A 73 5.11 -1.86 -23.56
CA LYS A 73 5.94 -2.29 -24.70
C LYS A 73 6.98 -1.25 -25.14
N LYS A 74 7.40 -0.38 -24.21
CA LYS A 74 8.51 0.57 -24.41
C LYS A 74 9.86 -0.09 -24.18
N LEU A 75 9.88 -1.23 -23.52
CA LEU A 75 11.02 -2.07 -23.25
C LEU A 75 10.67 -3.52 -23.61
N ASP A 76 11.58 -4.20 -24.34
CA ASP A 76 11.41 -5.62 -24.65
C ASP A 76 12.23 -6.45 -23.66
N PRO A 77 11.66 -7.45 -22.97
CA PRO A 77 12.38 -8.30 -22.02
C PRO A 77 13.56 -9.05 -22.65
N ASN A 78 13.52 -9.33 -23.96
CA ASN A 78 14.56 -10.04 -24.69
C ASN A 78 15.58 -9.12 -25.35
N ALA A 79 15.36 -7.80 -25.34
CA ALA A 79 16.30 -6.86 -25.93
C ALA A 79 17.64 -6.87 -25.17
N ALA A 80 18.73 -6.86 -25.91
CA ALA A 80 20.06 -6.65 -25.37
C ALA A 80 20.24 -5.18 -24.98
N VAL A 81 20.68 -4.95 -23.75
CA VAL A 81 20.94 -3.61 -23.20
C VAL A 81 22.44 -3.32 -23.30
N PRO A 82 22.85 -2.20 -23.89
CA PRO A 82 24.25 -1.73 -23.83
C PRO A 82 24.63 -1.46 -22.36
N VAL A 83 25.77 -1.98 -21.94
CA VAL A 83 26.30 -1.74 -20.60
C VAL A 83 27.22 -0.54 -20.64
N SER A 84 26.78 0.56 -20.01
CA SER A 84 27.60 1.76 -19.88
C SER A 84 28.77 1.55 -18.91
N GLU A 85 29.80 2.38 -19.03
CA GLU A 85 30.92 2.39 -18.07
C GLU A 85 30.44 2.70 -16.64
N ARG A 86 29.42 3.57 -16.50
CA ARG A 86 28.81 3.90 -15.24
C ARG A 86 28.14 2.68 -14.61
N ALA A 87 27.33 1.93 -15.35
CA ALA A 87 26.69 0.71 -14.88
C ALA A 87 27.74 -0.35 -14.52
N TRP A 88 28.72 -0.57 -15.38
CA TRP A 88 29.76 -1.55 -15.14
C TRP A 88 30.63 -1.27 -13.91
N LYS A 89 30.95 0.01 -13.63
CA LYS A 89 31.73 0.44 -12.48
C LYS A 89 30.90 0.69 -11.22
N ALA A 90 29.60 0.38 -11.24
CA ALA A 90 28.73 0.61 -10.10
C ALA A 90 29.27 -0.06 -8.83
N GLU A 91 29.30 0.70 -7.73
CA GLU A 91 29.76 0.22 -6.43
C GLU A 91 28.67 -0.63 -5.71
N GLY A 92 29.08 -1.34 -4.67
CA GLY A 92 28.21 -2.13 -3.82
C GLY A 92 27.78 -3.47 -4.44
N SER A 93 26.50 -3.82 -4.34
CA SER A 93 25.97 -5.09 -4.87
C SER A 93 25.94 -5.10 -6.39
N ARG A 94 26.40 -6.18 -7.03
CA ARG A 94 26.44 -6.30 -8.48
C ARG A 94 26.02 -7.69 -8.96
N MET A 95 25.45 -7.78 -10.16
CA MET A 95 25.29 -9.05 -10.89
C MET A 95 26.49 -9.33 -11.81
N PHE A 96 27.45 -8.39 -11.95
CA PHE A 96 28.67 -8.45 -12.73
C PHE A 96 28.44 -8.43 -14.25
N ILE A 97 27.68 -7.42 -14.73
CA ILE A 97 27.56 -7.13 -16.16
C ILE A 97 28.86 -6.50 -16.70
N GLU A 98 29.11 -6.68 -17.98
CA GLU A 98 30.33 -6.22 -18.66
C GLU A 98 30.02 -5.51 -20.00
N PRO A 99 30.73 -4.41 -20.37
CA PRO A 99 30.43 -3.61 -21.56
C PRO A 99 30.45 -4.37 -22.89
N ARG A 100 31.21 -5.45 -22.97
CA ARG A 100 31.39 -6.23 -24.22
C ARG A 100 30.52 -7.49 -24.26
N ARG A 101 29.67 -7.72 -23.24
CA ARG A 101 28.84 -8.90 -23.15
C ARG A 101 27.38 -8.50 -23.17
N PRO A 102 26.62 -9.00 -24.16
CA PRO A 102 25.17 -8.74 -24.19
C PRO A 102 24.50 -9.22 -22.91
N VAL A 103 23.60 -8.41 -22.38
CA VAL A 103 22.72 -8.74 -21.25
C VAL A 103 21.30 -8.31 -21.59
N THR A 104 20.33 -9.19 -21.36
CA THR A 104 18.93 -8.89 -21.65
C THR A 104 18.26 -8.10 -20.52
N VAL A 105 17.20 -7.37 -20.85
CA VAL A 105 16.35 -6.70 -19.86
C VAL A 105 15.85 -7.69 -18.80
N ALA A 106 15.43 -8.89 -19.19
CA ALA A 106 14.94 -9.92 -18.27
C ALA A 106 16.04 -10.38 -17.27
N GLU A 107 17.29 -10.51 -17.71
CA GLU A 107 18.42 -10.83 -16.83
C GLU A 107 18.73 -9.69 -15.88
N LEU A 108 18.71 -8.44 -16.37
CA LEU A 108 18.91 -7.25 -15.55
C LEU A 108 17.84 -7.12 -14.47
N VAL A 109 16.56 -7.38 -14.79
CA VAL A 109 15.46 -7.39 -13.82
C VAL A 109 15.71 -8.40 -12.71
N LYS A 110 16.12 -9.64 -13.04
CA LYS A 110 16.48 -10.66 -12.05
C LYS A 110 17.67 -10.23 -11.19
N GLY A 111 18.73 -9.69 -11.81
CA GLY A 111 19.91 -9.17 -11.11
C GLY A 111 19.57 -8.04 -10.14
N MET A 112 18.71 -7.11 -10.53
CA MET A 112 18.26 -6.00 -9.70
C MET A 112 17.43 -6.49 -8.50
N ILE A 113 16.50 -7.42 -8.70
CA ILE A 113 15.56 -7.87 -7.66
C ILE A 113 16.25 -8.83 -6.70
N ILE A 114 16.89 -9.89 -7.21
CA ILE A 114 17.39 -11.01 -6.42
C ILE A 114 18.70 -10.62 -5.71
N GLN A 115 19.69 -10.19 -6.49
CA GLN A 115 21.02 -9.83 -5.98
C GLN A 115 21.08 -8.37 -5.49
N SER A 116 20.09 -7.55 -5.85
CA SER A 116 20.14 -6.09 -5.61
C SER A 116 21.26 -5.40 -6.41
N GLY A 117 21.60 -5.90 -7.60
CA GLY A 117 22.70 -5.41 -8.43
C GLY A 117 22.53 -3.93 -8.80
N ASN A 118 23.48 -3.08 -8.39
CA ASN A 118 23.49 -1.66 -8.73
C ASN A 118 23.83 -1.48 -10.22
N ASP A 119 24.74 -2.29 -10.75
CA ASP A 119 25.09 -2.36 -12.16
C ASP A 119 23.86 -2.64 -13.04
N ALA A 120 23.09 -3.69 -12.72
CA ALA A 120 21.84 -4.01 -13.40
C ALA A 120 20.80 -2.88 -13.29
N THR A 121 20.73 -2.24 -12.13
CA THR A 121 19.77 -1.17 -11.86
C THR A 121 20.05 0.07 -12.69
N ILE A 122 21.31 0.49 -12.77
CA ILE A 122 21.73 1.64 -13.60
C ILE A 122 21.48 1.33 -15.08
N ALA A 123 21.87 0.13 -15.56
CA ALA A 123 21.64 -0.26 -16.95
C ALA A 123 20.14 -0.24 -17.32
N LEU A 124 19.25 -0.70 -16.43
CA LEU A 124 17.80 -0.61 -16.62
C LEU A 124 17.31 0.84 -16.64
N ALA A 125 17.81 1.68 -15.75
CA ALA A 125 17.45 3.10 -15.71
C ALA A 125 17.83 3.83 -16.99
N GLU A 126 19.05 3.58 -17.49
CA GLU A 126 19.53 4.10 -18.76
C GLU A 126 18.73 3.56 -19.96
N ALA A 127 18.38 2.27 -19.96
CA ALA A 127 17.57 1.67 -21.02
C ALA A 127 16.16 2.28 -21.10
N VAL A 128 15.56 2.66 -19.96
CA VAL A 128 14.21 3.26 -19.91
C VAL A 128 14.24 4.75 -20.23
N ALA A 129 15.22 5.49 -19.73
CA ALA A 129 15.20 6.96 -19.70
C ALA A 129 16.40 7.63 -20.39
N GLY A 130 17.34 6.87 -20.92
CA GLY A 130 18.57 7.38 -21.56
C GLY A 130 19.67 7.78 -20.58
N SER A 131 19.31 8.16 -19.33
CA SER A 131 20.26 8.44 -18.25
C SER A 131 19.64 8.20 -16.88
N GLU A 132 20.48 7.98 -15.86
CA GLU A 132 20.02 7.81 -14.49
C GLU A 132 19.39 9.08 -13.93
N GLU A 133 19.87 10.26 -14.33
CA GLU A 133 19.32 11.57 -13.91
C GLU A 133 17.88 11.76 -14.43
N THR A 134 17.65 11.44 -15.72
CA THR A 134 16.30 11.48 -16.31
C THR A 134 15.41 10.44 -15.65
N PHE A 135 15.95 9.27 -15.32
CA PHE A 135 15.22 8.23 -14.61
C PHE A 135 14.82 8.66 -13.21
N ALA A 136 15.68 9.35 -12.45
CA ALA A 136 15.33 9.91 -11.14
C ALA A 136 14.16 10.91 -11.20
N GLN A 137 14.05 11.70 -12.28
CA GLN A 137 12.89 12.56 -12.50
C GLN A 137 11.61 11.74 -12.73
N LEU A 138 11.68 10.60 -13.46
CA LEU A 138 10.57 9.66 -13.59
C LEU A 138 10.17 9.09 -12.23
N MET A 139 11.14 8.68 -11.41
CA MET A 139 10.89 8.14 -10.07
C MET A 139 10.10 9.13 -9.21
N ASN A 140 10.46 10.41 -9.21
CA ASN A 140 9.76 11.43 -8.42
C ASN A 140 8.38 11.78 -8.99
N ARG A 141 8.16 11.71 -10.32
CA ARG A 141 6.83 11.83 -10.91
C ARG A 141 5.91 10.69 -10.48
N GLU A 142 6.42 9.45 -10.50
CA GLU A 142 5.67 8.27 -10.05
C GLU A 142 5.44 8.30 -8.54
N ALA A 143 6.40 8.75 -7.73
CA ALA A 143 6.23 8.95 -6.30
C ALA A 143 5.05 9.91 -6.01
N LYS A 144 4.99 11.04 -6.71
CA LYS A 144 3.87 11.98 -6.58
C LYS A 144 2.54 11.36 -7.02
N ARG A 145 2.52 10.63 -8.15
CA ARG A 145 1.31 9.94 -8.65
C ARG A 145 0.80 8.88 -7.69
N LEU A 146 1.70 8.14 -7.04
CA LEU A 146 1.38 7.12 -6.05
C LEU A 146 1.06 7.70 -4.66
N GLY A 147 1.21 9.01 -4.47
CA GLY A 147 0.93 9.69 -3.20
C GLY A 147 1.99 9.47 -2.12
N LEU A 148 3.24 9.18 -2.51
CA LEU A 148 4.37 9.11 -1.58
C LEU A 148 4.70 10.52 -1.09
N LYS A 149 4.54 10.75 0.20
CA LYS A 149 4.62 12.11 0.78
C LYS A 149 6.01 12.44 1.35
N ASN A 150 6.74 11.41 1.77
CA ASN A 150 8.01 11.51 2.45
C ASN A 150 9.09 10.71 1.72
N SER A 151 9.10 10.78 0.38
CA SER A 151 10.10 10.14 -0.47
C SER A 151 10.59 11.10 -1.54
N ASN A 152 11.90 11.06 -1.77
CA ASN A 152 12.57 11.75 -2.87
C ASN A 152 13.71 10.88 -3.39
N PHE A 153 13.75 10.64 -4.68
CA PHE A 153 14.72 9.77 -5.33
C PHE A 153 15.72 10.59 -6.17
N VAL A 154 17.00 10.41 -5.91
CA VAL A 154 18.09 11.11 -6.59
C VAL A 154 18.87 10.18 -7.53
N ASN A 155 18.81 8.87 -7.27
CA ASN A 155 19.38 7.83 -8.10
C ASN A 155 18.48 6.59 -8.15
N SER A 156 18.78 5.68 -9.06
CA SER A 156 18.00 4.45 -9.28
C SER A 156 18.30 3.34 -8.28
N THR A 157 19.44 3.39 -7.62
CA THR A 157 20.04 2.29 -6.85
C THR A 157 19.77 2.34 -5.36
N GLY A 158 19.65 3.56 -4.81
CA GLY A 158 19.62 3.82 -3.37
C GLY A 158 21.02 3.93 -2.74
N LEU A 159 22.04 4.20 -3.54
CA LEU A 159 23.32 4.64 -2.99
C LEU A 159 23.15 5.99 -2.29
N PRO A 160 23.87 6.23 -1.19
CA PRO A 160 23.75 7.46 -0.42
C PRO A 160 23.93 8.70 -1.28
N ALA A 161 23.02 9.63 -1.20
CA ALA A 161 23.10 10.93 -1.87
C ALA A 161 22.33 11.97 -1.06
N LYS A 162 22.76 13.24 -1.14
CA LYS A 162 22.03 14.33 -0.53
C LYS A 162 20.59 14.34 -1.06
N ASP A 163 19.64 14.54 -0.17
CA ASP A 163 18.20 14.60 -0.46
C ASP A 163 17.60 13.28 -1.02
N HIS A 164 18.29 12.14 -0.87
CA HIS A 164 17.75 10.82 -1.18
C HIS A 164 17.15 10.19 0.06
N TYR A 165 15.81 10.16 0.17
CA TYR A 165 15.13 9.66 1.35
C TYR A 165 13.79 8.99 1.02
N ALA A 166 13.32 8.17 1.95
CA ALA A 166 11.96 7.62 1.95
C ALA A 166 11.49 7.33 3.37
N SER A 167 10.17 7.19 3.55
CA SER A 167 9.57 6.75 4.79
C SER A 167 9.10 5.29 4.73
N ALA A 168 8.93 4.65 5.89
CA ALA A 168 8.44 3.27 5.95
C ALA A 168 7.01 3.14 5.38
N ARG A 169 6.14 4.12 5.63
CA ARG A 169 4.80 4.20 5.04
C ARG A 169 4.84 4.28 3.52
N ASP A 170 5.70 5.13 2.97
CA ASP A 170 5.81 5.28 1.52
C ASP A 170 6.35 4.01 0.87
N MET A 171 7.32 3.33 1.51
CA MET A 171 7.83 2.05 1.01
C MET A 171 6.76 0.95 1.04
N ALA A 172 5.90 0.91 2.05
CA ALA A 172 4.75 0.01 2.07
C ALA A 172 3.74 0.34 0.96
N THR A 173 3.44 1.62 0.77
CA THR A 173 2.55 2.09 -0.31
C THR A 173 3.08 1.70 -1.68
N LEU A 174 4.37 1.89 -1.93
CA LEU A 174 5.03 1.52 -3.17
C LEU A 174 5.03 0.00 -3.39
N ALA A 175 5.31 -0.79 -2.36
CA ALA A 175 5.26 -2.26 -2.44
C ALA A 175 3.84 -2.77 -2.75
N MET A 176 2.82 -2.22 -2.10
CA MET A 176 1.42 -2.55 -2.41
C MET A 176 1.04 -2.17 -3.83
N ALA A 177 1.47 -0.99 -4.31
CA ALA A 177 1.24 -0.57 -5.70
C ALA A 177 1.91 -1.52 -6.70
N LEU A 178 3.15 -1.92 -6.45
CA LEU A 178 3.88 -2.86 -7.30
C LEU A 178 3.18 -4.23 -7.37
N ILE A 179 2.71 -4.76 -6.24
CA ILE A 179 1.98 -6.03 -6.18
C ILE A 179 0.63 -5.94 -6.91
N ARG A 180 -0.07 -4.81 -6.78
CA ARG A 180 -1.39 -4.58 -7.37
C ARG A 180 -1.32 -4.36 -8.88
N ASP A 181 -0.39 -3.51 -9.32
CA ASP A 181 -0.35 -3.00 -10.70
C ASP A 181 0.44 -3.93 -11.63
N PHE A 182 1.34 -4.76 -11.07
CA PHE A 182 2.20 -5.71 -11.79
C PHE A 182 2.20 -7.11 -11.15
N PRO A 183 1.03 -7.74 -10.94
CA PRO A 183 0.94 -9.00 -10.20
C PRO A 183 1.69 -10.17 -10.86
N ALA A 184 1.74 -10.21 -12.19
CA ALA A 184 2.46 -11.26 -12.92
C ALA A 184 3.98 -11.11 -12.77
N ASP A 185 4.51 -9.90 -12.94
CA ASP A 185 5.94 -9.62 -12.78
C ASP A 185 6.39 -9.81 -11.33
N TYR A 186 5.54 -9.38 -10.38
CA TYR A 186 5.79 -9.62 -8.96
C TYR A 186 5.91 -11.11 -8.65
N ALA A 187 4.94 -11.92 -9.07
CA ALA A 187 4.94 -13.35 -8.84
C ALA A 187 6.12 -14.07 -9.52
N ALA A 188 6.50 -13.59 -10.72
CA ALA A 188 7.60 -14.18 -11.49
C ALA A 188 8.98 -13.94 -10.88
N HIS A 189 9.19 -12.81 -10.18
CA HIS A 189 10.54 -12.37 -9.83
C HIS A 189 10.83 -12.32 -8.33
N TYR A 190 9.86 -11.89 -7.48
CA TYR A 190 10.16 -11.54 -6.08
C TYR A 190 10.31 -12.74 -5.14
N SER A 191 9.68 -13.88 -5.46
CA SER A 191 9.80 -15.11 -4.70
C SER A 191 11.01 -15.97 -5.10
N GLN A 192 11.76 -15.59 -6.13
CA GLN A 192 12.93 -16.36 -6.57
C GLN A 192 14.03 -16.31 -5.52
N LYS A 193 14.48 -17.49 -5.10
CA LYS A 193 15.50 -17.65 -4.05
C LYS A 193 16.92 -17.44 -4.55
N GLU A 194 17.16 -17.67 -5.83
CA GLU A 194 18.50 -17.57 -6.42
C GLU A 194 18.42 -17.24 -7.90
N PHE A 195 19.50 -16.72 -8.43
CA PHE A 195 19.68 -16.36 -9.82
C PHE A 195 21.12 -16.63 -10.23
N ALA A 196 21.33 -17.13 -11.41
CA ALA A 196 22.65 -17.32 -11.99
C ALA A 196 22.79 -16.45 -13.24
N TYR A 197 23.88 -15.70 -13.31
CA TYR A 197 24.27 -14.94 -14.47
C TYR A 197 25.76 -15.17 -14.72
N ASN A 198 26.12 -15.48 -15.93
CA ASN A 198 27.52 -15.62 -16.35
C ASN A 198 28.31 -16.67 -15.52
N GLY A 199 27.66 -17.75 -15.13
CA GLY A 199 28.26 -18.78 -14.28
C GLY A 199 28.33 -18.42 -12.79
N ILE A 200 27.94 -17.20 -12.41
CA ILE A 200 27.92 -16.75 -11.00
C ILE A 200 26.54 -16.93 -10.44
N LYS A 201 26.40 -17.84 -9.47
CA LYS A 201 25.17 -18.09 -8.73
C LYS A 201 25.09 -17.17 -7.53
N GLN A 202 23.97 -16.46 -7.38
CA GLN A 202 23.74 -15.49 -6.31
C GLN A 202 22.39 -15.74 -5.64
N ALA A 203 22.38 -15.73 -4.31
CA ALA A 203 21.18 -15.91 -3.51
C ALA A 203 20.41 -14.60 -3.29
N ASN A 204 19.09 -14.71 -3.19
CA ASN A 204 18.27 -13.58 -2.79
C ASN A 204 18.63 -13.13 -1.36
N ARG A 205 18.73 -11.83 -1.14
CA ARG A 205 19.11 -11.28 0.16
C ARG A 205 17.96 -11.27 1.17
N ASN A 206 16.72 -11.48 0.73
CA ASN A 206 15.56 -11.62 1.61
C ASN A 206 15.50 -13.03 2.21
N ARG A 207 16.09 -13.23 3.38
CA ARG A 207 16.15 -14.52 4.07
C ARG A 207 14.80 -15.05 4.53
N LEU A 208 13.75 -14.19 4.63
CA LEU A 208 12.40 -14.66 4.96
C LEU A 208 11.83 -15.63 3.93
N LEU A 209 12.28 -15.59 2.66
CA LEU A 209 11.86 -16.52 1.62
C LEU A 209 12.20 -18.00 1.95
N TRP A 210 13.17 -18.25 2.83
CA TRP A 210 13.53 -19.60 3.29
C TRP A 210 12.89 -19.97 4.63
N ILE A 211 12.56 -18.96 5.44
CA ILE A 211 12.08 -19.13 6.81
C ILE A 211 10.56 -19.27 6.88
N ASP A 212 9.83 -18.50 6.07
CA ASP A 212 8.36 -18.47 6.04
C ASP A 212 7.87 -18.67 4.59
N THR A 213 7.27 -19.83 4.32
CA THR A 213 6.76 -20.19 2.99
C THR A 213 5.59 -19.32 2.51
N THR A 214 4.99 -18.55 3.40
CA THR A 214 3.93 -17.59 3.04
C THR A 214 4.49 -16.24 2.57
N VAL A 215 5.80 -16.00 2.77
CA VAL A 215 6.50 -14.80 2.27
C VAL A 215 6.87 -14.98 0.81
N ASP A 216 6.49 -13.99 -0.02
CA ASP A 216 6.72 -13.98 -1.46
C ASP A 216 7.51 -12.77 -1.99
N GLY A 217 8.10 -11.98 -1.09
CA GLY A 217 8.88 -10.78 -1.42
C GLY A 217 9.26 -10.00 -0.17
N VAL A 218 9.82 -8.81 -0.23
CA VAL A 218 9.94 -7.96 -1.42
C VAL A 218 11.41 -7.53 -1.61
N LYS A 219 11.95 -6.64 -0.75
CA LYS A 219 13.27 -6.04 -0.98
C LYS A 219 14.03 -5.75 0.30
N THR A 220 15.32 -6.04 0.31
CA THR A 220 16.26 -5.63 1.36
C THR A 220 17.00 -4.35 0.98
N GLY A 221 17.45 -3.60 1.97
CA GLY A 221 18.35 -2.47 1.84
C GLY A 221 19.41 -2.47 2.95
N PHE A 222 20.57 -1.92 2.65
CA PHE A 222 21.62 -1.65 3.64
C PHE A 222 22.56 -0.57 3.12
N THR A 223 22.81 0.43 3.93
CA THR A 223 23.96 1.32 3.93
C THR A 223 24.33 1.59 5.39
N GLU A 224 25.50 2.10 5.66
CA GLU A 224 25.89 2.49 7.04
C GLU A 224 24.91 3.49 7.64
N ALA A 225 24.42 4.44 6.86
CA ALA A 225 23.44 5.45 7.30
C ALA A 225 22.04 4.87 7.49
N ALA A 226 21.59 4.00 6.57
CA ALA A 226 20.26 3.39 6.61
C ALA A 226 20.12 2.35 7.73
N GLY A 227 21.21 1.63 8.07
CA GLY A 227 21.11 0.38 8.79
C GLY A 227 20.49 -0.73 7.92
N TYR A 228 20.07 -1.81 8.53
CA TYR A 228 19.44 -2.93 7.83
C TYR A 228 17.95 -2.70 7.64
N CYS A 229 17.50 -2.67 6.39
CA CYS A 229 16.11 -2.45 6.01
C CYS A 229 15.53 -3.65 5.26
N LEU A 230 14.24 -3.91 5.42
CA LEU A 230 13.50 -4.94 4.69
C LEU A 230 12.04 -4.55 4.53
N VAL A 231 11.56 -4.57 3.30
CA VAL A 231 10.14 -4.65 2.96
C VAL A 231 9.81 -6.12 2.73
N ALA A 232 8.88 -6.67 3.49
CA ALA A 232 8.40 -8.04 3.35
C ALA A 232 6.92 -8.08 3.01
N SER A 233 6.51 -9.07 2.23
CA SER A 233 5.11 -9.37 1.93
C SER A 233 4.85 -10.83 2.19
N ALA A 234 3.75 -11.12 2.89
CA ALA A 234 3.28 -12.48 3.14
C ALA A 234 1.81 -12.61 2.76
N LYS A 235 1.44 -13.77 2.18
CA LYS A 235 0.06 -14.10 1.82
C LYS A 235 -0.36 -15.39 2.51
N ARG A 236 -1.44 -15.33 3.32
CA ARG A 236 -2.06 -16.49 3.98
C ARG A 236 -3.53 -16.57 3.55
N GLY A 237 -3.88 -17.58 2.77
CA GLY A 237 -5.15 -17.61 2.07
C GLY A 237 -5.29 -16.42 1.11
N ASP A 238 -6.40 -15.69 1.19
CA ASP A 238 -6.61 -14.50 0.37
C ASP A 238 -6.03 -13.22 0.97
N ARG A 239 -5.66 -13.26 2.25
CA ARG A 239 -5.16 -12.11 2.99
C ARG A 239 -3.66 -11.91 2.77
N ARG A 240 -3.28 -10.67 2.48
CA ARG A 240 -1.89 -10.24 2.31
C ARG A 240 -1.55 -9.13 3.29
N LEU A 241 -0.40 -9.26 3.93
CA LEU A 241 0.20 -8.20 4.74
C LEU A 241 1.50 -7.74 4.12
N VAL A 242 1.77 -6.44 4.24
CA VAL A 242 3.07 -5.83 3.91
C VAL A 242 3.66 -5.25 5.18
N SER A 243 4.91 -5.61 5.46
CA SER A 243 5.67 -5.15 6.62
C SER A 243 6.95 -4.47 6.15
N VAL A 244 7.22 -3.30 6.70
CA VAL A 244 8.46 -2.53 6.45
C VAL A 244 9.18 -2.34 7.77
N VAL A 245 10.46 -2.69 7.82
CA VAL A 245 11.39 -2.41 8.92
C VAL A 245 12.56 -1.62 8.35
N MET A 246 12.85 -0.46 8.95
CA MET A 246 13.96 0.40 8.57
C MET A 246 14.89 0.66 9.76
N GLY A 247 16.18 0.61 9.53
CA GLY A 247 17.19 0.94 10.54
C GLY A 247 17.36 -0.11 11.64
N ALA A 248 17.19 -1.39 11.35
CA ALA A 248 17.61 -2.46 12.25
C ALA A 248 19.14 -2.54 12.34
N GLN A 249 19.64 -3.05 13.46
CA GLN A 249 21.10 -3.09 13.73
C GLN A 249 21.82 -4.27 13.03
N SER A 250 21.08 -5.27 12.53
CA SER A 250 21.68 -6.41 11.84
C SER A 250 20.74 -7.05 10.81
N ASP A 251 21.32 -7.86 9.90
CA ASP A 251 20.56 -8.66 8.94
C ASP A 251 19.57 -9.60 9.66
N ALA A 252 19.99 -10.24 10.74
CA ALA A 252 19.15 -11.13 11.52
C ALA A 252 17.95 -10.37 12.14
N LEU A 253 18.17 -9.15 12.64
CA LEU A 253 17.12 -8.34 13.25
C LEU A 253 16.09 -7.87 12.21
N ARG A 254 16.49 -7.36 11.03
CA ARG A 254 15.48 -6.96 10.02
C ARG A 254 14.60 -8.14 9.59
N VAL A 255 15.13 -9.37 9.61
CA VAL A 255 14.39 -10.61 9.29
C VAL A 255 13.44 -10.97 10.42
N SER A 256 13.92 -11.09 11.66
CA SER A 256 13.12 -11.48 12.82
C SER A 256 12.03 -10.46 13.15
N GLU A 257 12.33 -9.17 13.04
CA GLU A 257 11.37 -8.10 13.33
C GLU A 257 10.24 -8.05 12.28
N ASN A 258 10.55 -8.25 10.98
CA ASN A 258 9.49 -8.39 9.96
C ASN A 258 8.63 -9.63 10.21
N GLN A 259 9.23 -10.78 10.56
CA GLN A 259 8.48 -12.00 10.86
C GLN A 259 7.56 -11.80 12.08
N LYS A 260 8.05 -11.12 13.12
CA LYS A 260 7.27 -10.76 14.30
C LYS A 260 6.05 -9.88 13.95
N LEU A 261 6.26 -8.84 13.13
CA LEU A 261 5.18 -7.97 12.66
C LEU A 261 4.15 -8.72 11.81
N LEU A 262 4.59 -9.52 10.84
CA LEU A 262 3.70 -10.31 10.00
C LEU A 262 2.86 -11.29 10.84
N ASN A 263 3.50 -12.03 11.77
CA ASN A 263 2.79 -12.93 12.67
C ASN A 263 1.79 -12.20 13.57
N PHE A 264 2.17 -11.05 14.13
CA PHE A 264 1.25 -10.20 14.90
C PHE A 264 0.02 -9.83 14.08
N GLY A 265 0.22 -9.31 12.84
CA GLY A 265 -0.89 -8.91 11.99
C GLY A 265 -1.83 -10.05 11.60
N PHE A 266 -1.29 -11.25 11.31
CA PHE A 266 -2.10 -12.42 10.99
C PHE A 266 -2.79 -13.05 12.21
N LEU A 267 -2.21 -12.96 13.40
CA LEU A 267 -2.77 -13.55 14.61
C LEU A 267 -3.76 -12.63 15.32
N ALA A 268 -3.49 -11.35 15.35
CA ALA A 268 -4.27 -10.40 16.14
C ALA A 268 -5.47 -9.80 15.38
N PHE A 269 -5.47 -9.85 14.05
CA PHE A 269 -6.49 -9.20 13.22
C PHE A 269 -7.09 -10.16 12.20
N ASP A 270 -8.35 -9.93 11.87
CA ASP A 270 -9.04 -10.54 10.73
C ASP A 270 -9.44 -9.46 9.72
N THR A 271 -9.56 -9.86 8.44
CA THR A 271 -9.96 -8.98 7.34
C THR A 271 -11.13 -9.61 6.60
N GLN A 272 -12.22 -8.85 6.45
CA GLN A 272 -13.43 -9.32 5.78
C GLN A 272 -13.86 -8.35 4.68
N ARG A 273 -14.36 -8.88 3.57
CA ARG A 273 -15.03 -8.08 2.55
C ARG A 273 -16.45 -7.82 2.98
N LEU A 274 -16.76 -6.55 3.27
CA LEU A 274 -18.10 -6.12 3.68
C LEU A 274 -19.02 -5.93 2.47
N TYR A 275 -18.50 -5.37 1.38
CA TYR A 275 -19.25 -5.09 0.16
C TYR A 275 -18.40 -5.39 -1.06
N LYS A 276 -19.07 -5.79 -2.14
CA LYS A 276 -18.44 -5.96 -3.46
C LYS A 276 -18.59 -4.67 -4.28
N LYS A 277 -17.70 -4.49 -5.24
CA LYS A 277 -17.88 -3.46 -6.26
C LYS A 277 -19.24 -3.61 -6.93
N GLY A 278 -20.00 -2.50 -6.98
CA GLY A 278 -21.34 -2.46 -7.57
C GLY A 278 -22.47 -2.82 -6.59
N ASP A 279 -22.20 -3.26 -5.36
CA ASP A 279 -23.22 -3.50 -4.36
C ASP A 279 -23.99 -2.19 -4.08
N THR A 280 -25.32 -2.25 -4.18
CA THR A 280 -26.20 -1.12 -3.89
C THR A 280 -26.57 -1.11 -2.41
N VAL A 281 -26.33 0.02 -1.73
CA VAL A 281 -26.62 0.19 -0.30
C VAL A 281 -27.78 1.14 -0.03
N GLY A 282 -28.31 1.76 -1.08
CA GLY A 282 -29.49 2.63 -1.00
C GLY A 282 -29.92 3.12 -2.38
N SER A 283 -31.20 3.47 -2.49
CA SER A 283 -31.77 4.04 -3.71
C SER A 283 -32.69 5.23 -3.38
N PRO A 284 -32.11 6.34 -2.85
CA PRO A 284 -32.90 7.50 -2.46
C PRO A 284 -33.53 8.19 -3.68
N GLU A 285 -34.57 9.00 -3.40
CA GLU A 285 -35.23 9.85 -4.39
C GLU A 285 -34.26 10.93 -4.87
N ILE A 286 -34.27 11.19 -6.19
CA ILE A 286 -33.52 12.27 -6.84
C ILE A 286 -34.46 13.15 -7.63
N PHE A 287 -34.28 14.47 -7.50
CA PHE A 287 -35.12 15.49 -8.15
C PHE A 287 -34.43 16.06 -9.38
N LYS A 288 -35.24 16.60 -10.29
CA LYS A 288 -34.81 17.25 -11.54
C LYS A 288 -34.02 16.34 -12.48
N GLY A 289 -34.03 15.03 -12.23
CA GLY A 289 -33.34 14.02 -13.00
C GLY A 289 -34.24 13.28 -13.98
N THR A 290 -33.61 12.61 -14.94
CA THR A 290 -34.31 11.70 -15.88
C THR A 290 -34.84 10.43 -15.21
N ARG A 291 -34.48 10.20 -13.95
CA ARG A 291 -34.94 9.10 -13.08
C ARG A 291 -35.48 9.65 -11.78
N SER A 292 -36.36 8.91 -11.13
CA SER A 292 -36.93 9.26 -9.81
C SER A 292 -36.05 8.82 -8.63
N THR A 293 -35.13 7.88 -8.84
CA THR A 293 -34.20 7.37 -7.83
C THR A 293 -32.80 7.28 -8.37
N ILE A 294 -31.79 7.28 -7.48
CA ILE A 294 -30.39 7.09 -7.81
C ILE A 294 -29.81 5.92 -6.99
N LYS A 295 -29.14 4.96 -7.65
CA LYS A 295 -28.47 3.87 -6.95
C LYS A 295 -27.16 4.33 -6.34
N LEU A 296 -27.03 4.13 -5.04
CA LEU A 296 -25.83 4.43 -4.27
C LEU A 296 -25.11 3.14 -3.84
N GLY A 297 -23.79 3.13 -3.89
CA GLY A 297 -23.01 1.95 -3.54
C GLY A 297 -21.50 2.19 -3.60
N PHE A 298 -20.76 1.15 -3.97
CA PHE A 298 -19.29 1.18 -3.98
C PHE A 298 -18.74 0.91 -5.38
N ASP A 299 -17.74 1.72 -5.77
CA ASP A 299 -17.00 1.59 -7.03
C ASP A 299 -15.84 0.57 -6.97
N ARG A 300 -15.62 0.00 -5.79
CA ARG A 300 -14.59 -1.01 -5.48
C ARG A 300 -15.08 -1.96 -4.38
N ASP A 301 -14.38 -3.09 -4.21
CA ASP A 301 -14.58 -3.94 -3.05
C ASP A 301 -14.21 -3.17 -1.77
N VAL A 302 -15.03 -3.31 -0.75
CA VAL A 302 -14.83 -2.70 0.57
C VAL A 302 -14.38 -3.78 1.55
N TRP A 303 -13.15 -3.67 1.97
CA TRP A 303 -12.55 -4.54 2.97
C TRP A 303 -12.38 -3.80 4.28
N LEU A 304 -12.58 -4.50 5.39
CA LEU A 304 -12.35 -3.98 6.73
C LEU A 304 -11.45 -4.95 7.49
N THR A 305 -10.46 -4.41 8.20
CA THR A 305 -9.61 -5.17 9.11
C THR A 305 -9.88 -4.73 10.53
N LEU A 306 -10.19 -5.69 11.40
CA LEU A 306 -10.43 -5.45 12.81
C LEU A 306 -9.67 -6.47 13.66
N PRO A 307 -9.43 -6.16 14.95
CA PRO A 307 -9.05 -7.17 15.92
C PRO A 307 -9.99 -8.38 15.85
N ARG A 308 -9.45 -9.58 16.03
CA ARG A 308 -10.25 -10.81 16.04
C ARG A 308 -11.47 -10.64 16.95
N GLU A 309 -12.58 -11.28 16.58
CA GLU A 309 -13.86 -11.25 17.31
C GLU A 309 -14.58 -9.88 17.33
N ARG A 310 -14.00 -8.82 16.70
CA ARG A 310 -14.64 -7.49 16.69
C ARG A 310 -15.56 -7.25 15.48
N PHE A 311 -15.75 -8.23 14.61
CA PHE A 311 -16.73 -8.12 13.52
C PHE A 311 -18.18 -8.33 14.00
N THR A 312 -18.39 -9.06 15.10
CA THR A 312 -19.71 -9.24 15.71
C THR A 312 -20.22 -7.93 16.29
N GLY A 313 -21.49 -7.59 16.00
CA GLY A 313 -22.12 -6.37 16.51
C GLY A 313 -21.81 -5.10 15.71
N LEU A 314 -21.16 -5.20 14.54
CA LEU A 314 -21.02 -4.07 13.63
C LEU A 314 -22.38 -3.63 13.10
N LYS A 315 -22.64 -2.32 13.14
CA LYS A 315 -23.80 -1.66 12.54
C LYS A 315 -23.33 -0.77 11.41
N ALA A 316 -24.04 -0.79 10.28
CA ALA A 316 -23.79 0.06 9.14
C ALA A 316 -24.92 1.07 8.98
N GLN A 317 -24.60 2.34 8.84
CA GLN A 317 -25.55 3.43 8.63
C GLN A 317 -25.11 4.26 7.44
N LEU A 318 -26.00 4.40 6.45
CA LEU A 318 -25.77 5.27 5.30
C LEU A 318 -26.17 6.71 5.66
N GLU A 319 -25.21 7.64 5.60
CA GLU A 319 -25.45 9.07 5.75
C GLU A 319 -25.33 9.75 4.38
N THR A 320 -26.36 10.51 4.00
CA THR A 320 -26.42 11.24 2.73
C THR A 320 -26.91 12.67 2.95
N GLN A 321 -26.46 13.58 2.10
CA GLN A 321 -27.03 14.92 2.06
C GLN A 321 -28.26 14.90 1.15
N GLN A 322 -29.42 15.20 1.69
CA GLN A 322 -30.66 15.32 0.93
C GLN A 322 -31.12 16.78 0.85
N PRO A 323 -31.89 17.15 -0.18
CA PRO A 323 -32.37 16.32 -1.30
C PRO A 323 -31.27 16.07 -2.35
N PHE A 324 -31.31 14.90 -3.02
CA PHE A 324 -30.49 14.66 -4.19
C PHE A 324 -31.06 15.44 -5.39
N LEU A 325 -30.18 16.18 -6.07
CA LEU A 325 -30.52 16.99 -7.25
C LEU A 325 -29.62 16.57 -8.44
N ALA A 326 -30.25 16.20 -9.55
CA ALA A 326 -29.52 15.91 -10.78
C ALA A 326 -28.80 17.17 -11.32
N PRO A 327 -27.64 17.01 -12.02
CA PRO A 327 -27.08 15.74 -12.49
C PRO A 327 -26.20 15.02 -11.46
N TYR A 328 -26.10 13.69 -11.60
CA TYR A 328 -25.09 12.86 -10.96
C TYR A 328 -24.38 12.01 -12.01
N SER A 329 -23.09 11.83 -11.82
CA SER A 329 -22.27 10.94 -12.65
C SER A 329 -21.82 9.70 -11.87
N VAL A 330 -21.62 8.58 -12.58
CA VAL A 330 -21.03 7.38 -11.99
C VAL A 330 -19.73 7.71 -11.27
N GLY A 331 -19.55 7.19 -10.06
CA GLY A 331 -18.37 7.45 -9.22
C GLY A 331 -18.42 8.77 -8.44
N GLN A 332 -19.39 9.63 -8.68
CA GLN A 332 -19.55 10.87 -7.89
C GLN A 332 -19.91 10.54 -6.45
N LYS A 333 -19.20 11.14 -5.48
CA LYS A 333 -19.49 10.95 -4.05
C LYS A 333 -20.92 11.40 -3.72
N ALA A 334 -21.65 10.54 -3.06
CA ALA A 334 -23.07 10.73 -2.76
C ALA A 334 -23.42 10.54 -1.27
N GLY A 335 -22.48 10.04 -0.48
CA GLY A 335 -22.69 9.83 0.95
C GLY A 335 -21.48 9.18 1.63
N ILE A 336 -21.71 8.76 2.86
CA ILE A 336 -20.74 8.04 3.69
C ILE A 336 -21.46 6.86 4.36
N MET A 337 -20.90 5.67 4.28
CA MET A 337 -21.29 4.54 5.09
C MET A 337 -20.51 4.59 6.40
N LYS A 338 -21.19 4.88 7.50
CA LYS A 338 -20.60 4.80 8.84
C LYS A 338 -20.75 3.39 9.40
N LEU A 339 -19.61 2.82 9.79
CA LEU A 339 -19.57 1.57 10.55
C LEU A 339 -19.34 1.89 12.01
N THR A 340 -20.23 1.39 12.87
CA THR A 340 -20.10 1.56 14.32
C THR A 340 -20.17 0.20 15.02
N ARG A 341 -19.54 0.12 16.18
CA ARG A 341 -19.67 -0.98 17.13
C ARG A 341 -19.80 -0.40 18.52
N ASP A 342 -20.79 -0.85 19.27
CA ASP A 342 -21.07 -0.35 20.63
C ASP A 342 -21.16 1.20 20.68
N ASN A 343 -21.76 1.80 19.63
CA ASN A 343 -21.87 3.24 19.37
C ASN A 343 -20.53 3.98 19.17
N VAL A 344 -19.42 3.27 19.02
CA VAL A 344 -18.12 3.84 18.67
C VAL A 344 -17.90 3.71 17.16
N ALA A 345 -17.46 4.79 16.51
CA ALA A 345 -17.11 4.76 15.09
C ALA A 345 -15.92 3.83 14.85
N VAL A 346 -16.07 2.91 13.88
CA VAL A 346 -15.04 1.95 13.47
C VAL A 346 -14.42 2.36 12.14
N ALA A 347 -15.28 2.76 11.20
CA ALA A 347 -14.81 3.23 9.87
C ALA A 347 -15.87 4.12 9.21
N GLU A 348 -15.42 4.99 8.32
CA GLU A 348 -16.24 5.79 7.42
C GLU A 348 -15.81 5.51 5.98
N ILE A 349 -16.75 5.07 5.15
CA ILE A 349 -16.48 4.59 3.80
C ILE A 349 -17.26 5.46 2.82
N PRO A 350 -16.60 6.12 1.85
CA PRO A 350 -17.30 6.91 0.83
C PRO A 350 -18.25 6.03 0.02
N VAL A 351 -19.48 6.51 -0.16
CA VAL A 351 -20.50 5.92 -1.03
C VAL A 351 -20.65 6.80 -2.26
N VAL A 352 -20.76 6.18 -3.44
CA VAL A 352 -20.82 6.86 -4.72
C VAL A 352 -22.09 6.52 -5.48
N ALA A 353 -22.41 7.35 -6.47
CA ALA A 353 -23.44 7.03 -7.47
C ALA A 353 -22.95 5.87 -8.36
N LEU A 354 -23.80 4.86 -8.56
CA LEU A 354 -23.50 3.70 -9.41
C LEU A 354 -24.03 3.84 -10.84
N GLU A 355 -24.78 4.90 -11.11
CA GLU A 355 -25.37 5.20 -12.42
C GLU A 355 -25.38 6.70 -12.70
N ASP A 356 -25.40 7.06 -13.98
CA ASP A 356 -25.60 8.44 -14.40
C ASP A 356 -27.07 8.82 -14.29
N VAL A 357 -27.35 10.01 -13.75
CA VAL A 357 -28.67 10.60 -13.74
C VAL A 357 -28.59 12.00 -14.33
N PRO A 358 -28.78 12.15 -15.66
CA PRO A 358 -28.82 13.44 -16.33
C PRO A 358 -29.99 14.31 -15.87
N VAL A 359 -29.91 15.61 -16.14
CA VAL A 359 -30.98 16.57 -15.85
C VAL A 359 -32.17 16.29 -16.76
N ALA A 360 -33.36 16.26 -16.17
CA ALA A 360 -34.64 16.10 -16.91
C ALA A 360 -35.02 17.33 -17.72
N GLY A 361 -35.99 17.17 -18.62
CA GLY A 361 -36.59 18.25 -19.41
C GLY A 361 -37.29 19.32 -18.54
N PHE A 362 -37.59 20.45 -19.13
CA PHE A 362 -38.10 21.63 -18.43
C PHE A 362 -39.37 21.40 -17.61
N LEU A 363 -40.35 20.64 -18.13
CA LEU A 363 -41.60 20.35 -17.42
C LEU A 363 -41.41 19.52 -16.17
N SER A 364 -40.61 18.47 -16.26
CA SER A 364 -40.27 17.59 -15.09
C SER A 364 -39.54 18.39 -14.03
N ARG A 365 -38.59 19.23 -14.41
CA ARG A 365 -37.85 20.09 -13.46
C ARG A 365 -38.74 21.09 -12.74
N GLY A 366 -39.72 21.66 -13.45
CA GLY A 366 -40.72 22.57 -12.89
C GLY A 366 -41.57 21.88 -11.80
N TRP A 367 -42.04 20.66 -12.11
CA TRP A 367 -42.78 19.84 -11.18
C TRP A 367 -41.99 19.51 -9.92
N ASP A 368 -40.74 19.07 -10.10
CA ASP A 368 -39.86 18.75 -8.98
C ASP A 368 -39.53 19.98 -8.12
N THR A 369 -39.47 21.17 -8.71
CA THR A 369 -39.27 22.41 -7.94
C THR A 369 -40.44 22.68 -7.01
N ILE A 370 -41.71 22.42 -7.47
CA ILE A 370 -42.90 22.54 -6.65
C ILE A 370 -42.87 21.47 -5.50
N ARG A 371 -42.52 20.22 -5.83
CA ARG A 371 -42.43 19.13 -4.81
C ARG A 371 -41.39 19.44 -3.73
N LEU A 372 -40.25 20.04 -4.10
CA LEU A 372 -39.22 20.42 -3.15
C LEU A 372 -39.63 21.57 -2.21
N PHE A 373 -40.55 22.45 -2.66
CA PHE A 373 -41.04 23.56 -1.84
C PHE A 373 -41.97 23.10 -0.70
N PHE A 374 -42.65 21.96 -0.87
CA PHE A 374 -43.59 21.40 0.12
C PHE A 374 -42.97 20.27 0.98
N ARG A 375 -41.68 20.05 0.95
CA ARG A 375 -40.93 19.07 1.75
C ARG A 375 -40.11 19.73 2.85
#